data_fdd0852ea19091b905d82d87165f4f34
#
_entry.id   fdd0852ea19091b905d82d87165f4f34
#
_cell.length_a   1.000
_cell.length_b   1.000
_cell.length_c   1.000
_cell.angle_alpha   90.00
_cell.angle_beta   90.00
_cell.angle_gamma   90.00
#
_symmetry.space_group_name_H-M   'P 1'
#
loop_
_entity.id
_entity.type
_entity.pdbx_description
1 polymer ?
#
loop_
_entity_poly.entity_id
_entity_poly.type
_entity_poly.pdbx_seq_one_letter_code
_entity_poly.pdbx_strand_id
1 'polypeptide(L)'
;MLQKYLVGQDESSNIDHFLFFAFSDFHYLCKQKHSSFETRITGMKILGNIVWLIFGGFGIAVEYFVSSLLLMITIIGIPFGIATMRLGILALWPFGSHVVDKPQDSGCLNMIMNVLWFFVGGFWIALTHLGFGLLLCITIVGFPWGKMHFRLMRLALAPFGKEIVNNDF
;
A
#
# COMPACT_ATOMS: atom_id res chain seq x y z
N MET A 1 33.12 2.07 61.90
CA MET A 1 32.95 1.20 60.69
C MET A 1 31.56 1.33 60.01
N LEU A 2 30.55 1.77 60.74
CA LEU A 2 29.16 1.94 60.18
C LEU A 2 28.97 3.19 59.29
N GLN A 3 29.80 4.23 59.45
CA GLN A 3 29.66 5.49 58.70
C GLN A 3 30.12 5.41 57.24
N LYS A 4 30.91 4.39 56.88
CA LYS A 4 31.37 4.15 55.48
C LYS A 4 30.35 3.41 54.62
N TYR A 5 29.35 2.74 55.23
CA TYR A 5 28.27 2.05 54.52
C TYR A 5 27.12 2.96 54.16
N LEU A 6 26.89 4.05 54.89
CA LEU A 6 25.77 4.98 54.62
C LEU A 6 26.06 5.97 53.48
N VAL A 7 27.35 6.27 53.22
CA VAL A 7 27.74 7.16 52.10
C VAL A 7 27.67 6.46 50.74
N GLY A 8 27.84 5.13 50.70
CA GLY A 8 27.79 4.37 49.46
C GLY A 8 26.38 4.04 48.93
N GLN A 9 25.34 4.17 49.78
CA GLN A 9 23.96 3.91 49.35
C GLN A 9 23.28 5.12 48.72
N ASP A 10 23.73 6.33 49.00
CA ASP A 10 23.08 7.55 48.51
C ASP A 10 23.54 7.93 47.08
N GLU A 11 24.77 7.56 46.70
CA GLU A 11 25.25 7.80 45.34
C GLU A 11 24.69 6.81 44.31
N SER A 12 24.47 5.53 44.68
CA SER A 12 23.94 4.55 43.76
C SER A 12 22.44 4.83 43.45
N SER A 13 21.68 5.28 44.46
CA SER A 13 20.24 5.63 44.26
C SER A 13 20.08 6.87 43.36
N ASN A 14 20.98 7.83 43.42
CA ASN A 14 20.97 9.00 42.56
C ASN A 14 21.32 8.67 41.09
N ILE A 15 22.27 7.75 40.88
CA ILE A 15 22.65 7.31 39.54
C ILE A 15 21.50 6.49 38.91
N ASP A 16 20.87 5.60 39.66
CA ASP A 16 19.74 4.81 39.18
C ASP A 16 18.54 5.68 38.87
N HIS A 17 18.23 6.69 39.69
CA HIS A 17 17.22 7.69 39.40
C HIS A 17 17.52 8.51 38.14
N PHE A 18 18.76 8.97 38.00
CA PHE A 18 19.20 9.74 36.84
C PHE A 18 19.11 8.90 35.55
N LEU A 19 19.56 7.63 35.59
CA LEU A 19 19.48 6.71 34.48
C LEU A 19 18.03 6.40 34.12
N PHE A 20 17.16 6.23 35.11
CA PHE A 20 15.72 5.99 34.89
C PHE A 20 15.06 7.20 34.20
N PHE A 21 15.33 8.43 34.65
CA PHE A 21 14.82 9.65 33.98
C PHE A 21 15.39 9.80 32.57
N ALA A 22 16.70 9.63 32.39
CA ALA A 22 17.34 9.71 31.08
C ALA A 22 16.81 8.66 30.12
N PHE A 23 16.52 7.44 30.58
CA PHE A 23 15.95 6.37 29.75
C PHE A 23 14.49 6.63 29.44
N SER A 24 13.73 7.17 30.40
CA SER A 24 12.33 7.59 30.21
C SER A 24 12.23 8.71 29.17
N ASP A 25 13.03 9.75 29.29
CA ASP A 25 13.05 10.88 28.36
C ASP A 25 13.49 10.43 26.96
N PHE A 26 14.48 9.57 26.85
CA PHE A 26 14.90 8.98 25.58
C PHE A 26 13.79 8.16 24.94
N HIS A 27 13.07 7.36 25.71
CA HIS A 27 11.93 6.59 25.23
C HIS A 27 10.78 7.50 24.75
N TYR A 28 10.48 8.59 25.51
CA TYR A 28 9.51 9.59 25.10
C TYR A 28 9.90 10.30 23.80
N LEU A 29 11.16 10.71 23.65
CA LEU A 29 11.67 11.35 22.44
C LEU A 29 11.62 10.41 21.22
N CYS A 30 11.97 9.15 21.39
CA CYS A 30 11.86 8.14 20.35
C CYS A 30 10.41 7.93 19.93
N LYS A 31 9.48 7.81 20.89
CA LYS A 31 8.05 7.65 20.63
C LYS A 31 7.46 8.87 19.93
N GLN A 32 7.82 10.08 20.35
CA GLN A 32 7.36 11.33 19.74
C GLN A 32 7.89 11.48 18.31
N LYS A 33 9.18 11.17 18.08
CA LYS A 33 9.77 11.20 16.75
C LYS A 33 9.11 10.19 15.81
N HIS A 34 8.79 8.99 16.31
CA HIS A 34 8.09 7.97 15.54
C HIS A 34 6.68 8.43 15.18
N SER A 35 5.90 8.95 16.13
CA SER A 35 4.54 9.43 15.87
C SER A 35 4.49 10.60 14.87
N SER A 36 5.42 11.55 14.96
CA SER A 36 5.53 12.67 14.01
C SER A 36 5.90 12.20 12.60
N PHE A 37 6.76 11.19 12.49
CA PHE A 37 7.15 10.58 11.22
C PHE A 37 5.97 9.84 10.59
N GLU A 38 5.23 9.04 11.35
CA GLU A 38 4.02 8.34 10.90
C GLU A 38 2.93 9.31 10.42
N THR A 39 2.67 10.38 11.16
CA THR A 39 1.70 11.42 10.76
C THR A 39 2.09 12.08 9.44
N ARG A 40 3.38 12.34 9.23
CA ARG A 40 3.88 12.92 7.98
C ARG A 40 3.73 11.95 6.80
N ILE A 41 4.06 10.67 7.00
CA ILE A 41 3.90 9.64 5.97
C ILE A 41 2.41 9.48 5.61
N THR A 42 1.52 9.44 6.59
CA THR A 42 0.07 9.34 6.37
C THR A 42 -0.45 10.52 5.57
N GLY A 43 -0.05 11.75 5.93
CA GLY A 43 -0.41 12.95 5.17
C GLY A 43 0.06 12.89 3.70
N MET A 44 1.28 12.42 3.46
CA MET A 44 1.81 12.25 2.10
C MET A 44 1.06 11.17 1.30
N LYS A 45 0.65 10.07 1.94
CA LYS A 45 -0.16 9.02 1.29
C LYS A 45 -1.54 9.57 0.88
N ILE A 46 -2.21 10.32 1.78
CA ILE A 46 -3.53 10.93 1.51
C ILE A 46 -3.44 11.91 0.35
N LEU A 47 -2.48 12.85 0.39
CA LEU A 47 -2.27 13.82 -0.67
C LEU A 47 -1.95 13.13 -2.01
N GLY A 48 -1.10 12.09 -1.96
CA GLY A 48 -0.76 11.28 -3.13
C GLY A 48 -1.97 10.62 -3.76
N ASN A 49 -2.89 10.09 -2.95
CA ASN A 49 -4.13 9.45 -3.42
C ASN A 49 -5.14 10.47 -3.97
N ILE A 50 -5.27 11.66 -3.38
CA ILE A 50 -6.14 12.72 -3.89
C ILE A 50 -5.68 13.16 -5.28
N VAL A 51 -4.38 13.43 -5.43
CA VAL A 51 -3.79 13.78 -6.73
C VAL A 51 -3.97 12.65 -7.73
N TRP A 52 -3.77 11.40 -7.30
CA TRP A 52 -3.99 10.21 -8.12
C TRP A 52 -5.42 10.11 -8.68
N LEU A 53 -6.44 10.36 -7.85
CA LEU A 53 -7.84 10.34 -8.30
C LEU A 53 -8.10 11.31 -9.46
N ILE A 54 -7.47 12.49 -9.41
CA ILE A 54 -7.62 13.53 -10.44
C ILE A 54 -6.90 13.10 -11.74
N PHE A 55 -5.71 12.48 -11.62
CA PHE A 55 -4.87 12.10 -12.76
C PHE A 55 -5.16 10.67 -13.30
N GLY A 56 -6.40 10.23 -13.23
CA GLY A 56 -6.87 9.00 -13.91
C GLY A 56 -7.30 7.88 -12.99
N GLY A 57 -7.00 7.92 -11.68
CA GLY A 57 -7.36 6.86 -10.73
C GLY A 57 -8.85 6.57 -10.71
N PHE A 58 -9.71 7.59 -10.78
CA PHE A 58 -11.15 7.43 -10.82
C PHE A 58 -11.63 6.74 -12.12
N GLY A 59 -11.13 7.18 -13.28
CA GLY A 59 -11.50 6.58 -14.57
C GLY A 59 -11.11 5.11 -14.64
N ILE A 60 -9.90 4.78 -14.21
CA ILE A 60 -9.39 3.40 -14.17
C ILE A 60 -10.21 2.53 -13.22
N ALA A 61 -10.62 3.04 -12.07
CA ALA A 61 -11.48 2.30 -11.15
C ALA A 61 -12.84 1.97 -11.77
N VAL A 62 -13.43 2.89 -12.52
CA VAL A 62 -14.67 2.64 -13.28
C VAL A 62 -14.46 1.53 -14.32
N GLU A 63 -13.34 1.55 -15.07
CA GLU A 63 -12.99 0.47 -16.00
C GLU A 63 -12.92 -0.90 -15.30
N TYR A 64 -12.29 -0.97 -14.12
CA TYR A 64 -12.25 -2.19 -13.31
C TYR A 64 -13.64 -2.64 -12.89
N PHE A 65 -14.50 -1.74 -12.40
CA PHE A 65 -15.84 -2.10 -11.95
C PHE A 65 -16.71 -2.62 -13.10
N VAL A 66 -16.69 -1.95 -14.25
CA VAL A 66 -17.43 -2.39 -15.45
C VAL A 66 -16.93 -3.76 -15.91
N SER A 67 -15.61 -3.94 -16.04
CA SER A 67 -15.04 -5.22 -16.47
C SER A 67 -15.29 -6.34 -15.46
N SER A 68 -15.30 -6.04 -14.16
CA SER A 68 -15.64 -7.00 -13.11
C SER A 68 -17.08 -7.47 -13.19
N LEU A 69 -18.02 -6.55 -13.46
CA LEU A 69 -19.43 -6.88 -13.64
C LEU A 69 -19.64 -7.77 -14.88
N LEU A 70 -18.95 -7.47 -15.99
CA LEU A 70 -18.97 -8.32 -17.18
C LEU A 70 -18.47 -9.73 -16.90
N LEU A 71 -17.40 -9.87 -16.09
CA LEU A 71 -16.87 -11.16 -15.70
C LEU A 71 -17.86 -11.95 -14.81
N MET A 72 -18.61 -11.25 -13.95
CA MET A 72 -19.63 -11.85 -13.07
C MET A 72 -20.89 -12.37 -13.78
N ILE A 73 -21.08 -12.06 -15.06
CA ILE A 73 -22.21 -12.62 -15.83
C ILE A 73 -22.17 -14.15 -15.85
N THR A 74 -20.97 -14.74 -15.78
CA THR A 74 -20.81 -16.19 -15.68
C THR A 74 -20.66 -16.64 -14.22
N ILE A 75 -21.26 -17.78 -13.86
CA ILE A 75 -21.20 -18.33 -12.49
C ILE A 75 -19.75 -18.54 -12.05
N ILE A 76 -18.90 -19.07 -12.95
CA ILE A 76 -17.46 -19.27 -12.68
C ILE A 76 -16.74 -17.92 -12.55
N GLY A 77 -17.19 -16.89 -13.26
CA GLY A 77 -16.61 -15.56 -13.20
C GLY A 77 -16.93 -14.77 -11.92
N ILE A 78 -17.95 -15.15 -11.14
CA ILE A 78 -18.33 -14.42 -9.92
C ILE A 78 -17.15 -14.26 -8.94
N PRO A 79 -16.47 -15.34 -8.49
CA PRO A 79 -15.35 -15.19 -7.53
C PRO A 79 -14.20 -14.35 -8.11
N PHE A 80 -13.95 -14.45 -9.40
CA PHE A 80 -12.89 -13.70 -10.08
C PHE A 80 -13.29 -12.23 -10.28
N GLY A 81 -14.56 -11.95 -10.60
CA GLY A 81 -15.10 -10.60 -10.67
C GLY A 81 -15.05 -9.88 -9.32
N ILE A 82 -15.33 -10.58 -8.20
CA ILE A 82 -15.15 -10.02 -6.86
C ILE A 82 -13.68 -9.69 -6.60
N ALA A 83 -12.76 -10.55 -7.03
CA ALA A 83 -11.33 -10.29 -6.90
C ALA A 83 -10.89 -9.05 -7.69
N THR A 84 -11.35 -8.90 -8.94
CA THR A 84 -11.04 -7.73 -9.78
C THR A 84 -11.75 -6.46 -9.31
N MET A 85 -12.92 -6.55 -8.69
CA MET A 85 -13.59 -5.41 -8.05
C MET A 85 -12.74 -4.83 -6.90
N ARG A 86 -12.05 -5.69 -6.12
CA ARG A 86 -11.09 -5.24 -5.11
C ARG A 86 -9.91 -4.48 -5.73
N LEU A 87 -9.51 -4.83 -6.95
CA LEU A 87 -8.49 -4.07 -7.68
C LEU A 87 -9.01 -2.69 -8.13
N GLY A 88 -10.29 -2.57 -8.43
CA GLY A 88 -10.94 -1.28 -8.66
C GLY A 88 -10.87 -0.37 -7.42
N ILE A 89 -11.09 -0.94 -6.24
CA ILE A 89 -10.92 -0.22 -4.96
C ILE A 89 -9.45 0.16 -4.75
N LEU A 90 -8.51 -0.75 -5.04
CA LEU A 90 -7.08 -0.44 -5.01
C LEU A 90 -6.72 0.68 -6.00
N ALA A 91 -7.34 0.70 -7.19
CA ALA A 91 -7.12 1.74 -8.20
C ALA A 91 -7.64 3.12 -7.74
N LEU A 92 -8.63 3.18 -6.83
CA LEU A 92 -9.04 4.43 -6.20
C LEU A 92 -8.01 4.94 -5.18
N TRP A 93 -7.37 4.02 -4.43
CA TRP A 93 -6.50 4.38 -3.29
C TRP A 93 -5.22 3.55 -3.24
N PRO A 94 -4.29 3.72 -4.23
CA PRO A 94 -3.14 2.83 -4.36
C PRO A 94 -1.97 3.13 -3.41
N PHE A 95 -1.86 4.38 -2.90
CA PHE A 95 -0.77 4.73 -1.99
C PHE A 95 -1.06 4.26 -0.57
N GLY A 96 -0.25 3.34 -0.08
CA GLY A 96 -0.42 2.67 1.21
C GLY A 96 -0.71 1.18 1.10
N SER A 97 -0.94 0.67 -0.12
CA SER A 97 -1.19 -0.74 -0.37
C SER A 97 -0.07 -1.37 -1.20
N HIS A 98 0.18 -2.66 -0.98
CA HIS A 98 1.06 -3.45 -1.84
C HIS A 98 0.33 -4.69 -2.33
N VAL A 99 0.86 -5.23 -3.42
CA VAL A 99 0.38 -6.48 -3.99
C VAL A 99 1.50 -7.50 -3.87
N VAL A 100 1.15 -8.66 -3.33
CA VAL A 100 2.05 -9.81 -3.16
C VAL A 100 1.53 -10.98 -3.98
N ASP A 101 2.44 -11.84 -4.43
CA ASP A 101 2.08 -13.07 -5.11
C ASP A 101 1.63 -14.11 -4.07
N LYS A 102 0.55 -14.85 -4.37
CA LYS A 102 0.10 -16.00 -3.59
C LYS A 102 0.62 -17.29 -4.23
N PRO A 103 1.70 -17.89 -3.72
CA PRO A 103 2.27 -19.11 -4.33
C PRO A 103 1.31 -20.31 -4.32
N GLN A 104 0.37 -20.34 -3.37
CA GLN A 104 -0.60 -21.42 -3.20
C GLN A 104 -1.76 -21.37 -4.21
N ASP A 105 -2.01 -20.23 -4.84
CA ASP A 105 -3.12 -20.01 -5.78
C ASP A 105 -2.66 -20.10 -7.26
N SER A 106 -1.45 -20.57 -7.54
CA SER A 106 -0.92 -20.70 -8.91
C SER A 106 -1.51 -21.91 -9.67
N GLY A 107 -2.81 -22.11 -9.57
CA GLY A 107 -3.51 -23.19 -10.27
C GLY A 107 -3.79 -22.89 -11.74
N CYS A 108 -4.03 -23.96 -12.52
CA CYS A 108 -4.42 -23.88 -13.94
C CYS A 108 -5.63 -22.96 -14.15
N LEU A 109 -6.58 -22.93 -13.20
CA LEU A 109 -7.76 -22.09 -13.24
C LEU A 109 -7.39 -20.59 -13.23
N ASN A 110 -6.44 -20.17 -12.39
CA ASN A 110 -6.00 -18.78 -12.36
C ASN A 110 -5.34 -18.37 -13.68
N MET A 111 -4.60 -19.27 -14.30
CA MET A 111 -4.00 -19.01 -15.61
C MET A 111 -5.07 -18.82 -16.69
N ILE A 112 -6.07 -19.71 -16.76
CA ILE A 112 -7.19 -19.60 -17.69
C ILE A 112 -7.96 -18.30 -17.45
N MET A 113 -8.24 -17.96 -16.19
CA MET A 113 -8.96 -16.75 -15.81
C MET A 113 -8.16 -15.47 -16.10
N ASN A 114 -6.83 -15.48 -15.98
CA ASN A 114 -5.99 -14.36 -16.41
C ASN A 114 -6.07 -14.14 -17.93
N VAL A 115 -6.09 -15.21 -18.71
CA VAL A 115 -6.28 -15.11 -20.18
C VAL A 115 -7.67 -14.55 -20.51
N LEU A 116 -8.73 -15.06 -19.87
CA LEU A 116 -10.08 -14.53 -20.05
C LEU A 116 -10.17 -13.04 -19.66
N TRP A 117 -9.64 -12.71 -18.49
CA TRP A 117 -9.60 -11.34 -17.98
C TRP A 117 -8.85 -10.38 -18.93
N PHE A 118 -7.75 -10.83 -19.52
CA PHE A 118 -6.98 -10.03 -20.47
C PHE A 118 -7.87 -9.47 -21.58
N PHE A 119 -8.78 -10.27 -22.12
CA PHE A 119 -9.71 -9.83 -23.18
C PHE A 119 -10.90 -9.03 -22.67
N VAL A 120 -11.41 -9.34 -21.46
CA VAL A 120 -12.60 -8.68 -20.89
C VAL A 120 -12.29 -7.25 -20.44
N GLY A 121 -11.15 -7.05 -19.74
CA GLY A 121 -10.81 -5.74 -19.17
C GLY A 121 -9.32 -5.48 -19.06
N GLY A 122 -8.51 -6.52 -18.81
CA GLY A 122 -7.11 -6.37 -18.45
C GLY A 122 -6.28 -5.59 -19.48
N PHE A 123 -6.50 -5.86 -20.78
CA PHE A 123 -5.81 -5.17 -21.86
C PHE A 123 -6.16 -3.67 -21.92
N TRP A 124 -7.46 -3.34 -21.84
CA TRP A 124 -7.93 -1.96 -21.93
C TRP A 124 -7.47 -1.14 -20.73
N ILE A 125 -7.62 -1.68 -19.52
CA ILE A 125 -7.14 -1.05 -18.28
C ILE A 125 -5.63 -0.84 -18.31
N ALA A 126 -4.87 -1.82 -18.80
CA ALA A 126 -3.42 -1.70 -18.95
C ALA A 126 -3.04 -0.60 -19.95
N LEU A 127 -3.78 -0.46 -21.05
CA LEU A 127 -3.57 0.58 -22.05
C LEU A 127 -3.83 1.98 -21.46
N THR A 128 -4.90 2.13 -20.68
CA THR A 128 -5.21 3.37 -19.96
C THR A 128 -4.10 3.72 -18.96
N HIS A 129 -3.63 2.73 -18.18
CA HIS A 129 -2.47 2.92 -17.29
C HIS A 129 -1.20 3.32 -18.04
N LEU A 130 -0.95 2.72 -19.22
CA LEU A 130 0.20 3.05 -20.05
C LEU A 130 0.13 4.51 -20.52
N GLY A 131 -1.04 4.94 -21.01
CA GLY A 131 -1.26 6.30 -21.49
C GLY A 131 -1.01 7.35 -20.39
N PHE A 132 -1.69 7.21 -19.25
CA PHE A 132 -1.46 8.11 -18.11
C PHE A 132 -0.05 8.01 -17.54
N GLY A 133 0.53 6.81 -17.49
CA GLY A 133 1.89 6.59 -17.02
C GLY A 133 2.92 7.35 -17.87
N LEU A 134 2.82 7.26 -19.18
CA LEU A 134 3.69 8.01 -20.10
C LEU A 134 3.48 9.52 -19.98
N LEU A 135 2.23 9.98 -19.99
CA LEU A 135 1.89 11.40 -19.87
C LEU A 135 2.47 12.01 -18.59
N LEU A 136 2.33 11.33 -17.45
CA LEU A 136 2.82 11.80 -16.17
C LEU A 136 4.35 11.72 -16.06
N CYS A 137 4.98 10.71 -16.67
CA CYS A 137 6.45 10.59 -16.66
C CYS A 137 7.16 11.66 -17.48
N ILE A 138 6.51 12.29 -18.45
CA ILE A 138 7.05 13.44 -19.18
C ILE A 138 7.18 14.66 -18.26
N THR A 139 6.31 14.76 -17.24
CA THR A 139 6.38 15.83 -16.25
C THR A 139 7.23 15.40 -15.05
N ILE A 140 8.16 16.26 -14.62
CA ILE A 140 9.05 15.96 -13.49
C ILE A 140 8.22 15.74 -12.21
N VAL A 141 7.19 16.54 -12.01
CA VAL A 141 6.31 16.46 -10.83
C VAL A 141 5.42 15.20 -10.87
N GLY A 142 4.97 14.79 -12.06
CA GLY A 142 4.10 13.62 -12.24
C GLY A 142 4.82 12.27 -12.16
N PHE A 143 6.15 12.24 -12.16
CA PHE A 143 6.95 11.02 -12.19
C PHE A 143 6.60 9.98 -11.10
N PRO A 144 6.34 10.34 -9.81
CA PRO A 144 5.90 9.37 -8.80
C PRO A 144 4.59 8.68 -9.16
N TRP A 145 3.62 9.43 -9.70
CA TRP A 145 2.32 8.89 -10.11
C TRP A 145 2.45 8.09 -11.41
N GLY A 146 3.29 8.51 -12.35
CA GLY A 146 3.61 7.74 -13.54
C GLY A 146 4.16 6.35 -13.21
N LYS A 147 5.10 6.25 -12.27
CA LYS A 147 5.61 4.96 -11.78
C LYS A 147 4.50 4.09 -11.19
N MET A 148 3.52 4.68 -10.49
CA MET A 148 2.40 3.94 -9.93
C MET A 148 1.51 3.38 -11.04
N HIS A 149 1.27 4.13 -12.12
CA HIS A 149 0.55 3.62 -13.28
C HIS A 149 1.26 2.39 -13.90
N PHE A 150 2.57 2.41 -14.09
CA PHE A 150 3.31 1.25 -14.60
C PHE A 150 3.28 0.04 -13.66
N ARG A 151 3.25 0.27 -12.35
CA ARG A 151 3.10 -0.79 -11.36
C ARG A 151 1.71 -1.45 -11.47
N LEU A 152 0.65 -0.65 -11.53
CA LEU A 152 -0.72 -1.13 -11.62
C LEU A 152 -1.05 -1.71 -13.02
N MET A 153 -0.41 -1.24 -14.08
CA MET A 153 -0.52 -1.80 -15.42
C MET A 153 -0.16 -3.30 -15.44
N ARG A 154 0.94 -3.68 -14.79
CA ARG A 154 1.33 -5.10 -14.70
C ARG A 154 0.33 -5.93 -13.92
N LEU A 155 -0.28 -5.34 -12.90
CA LEU A 155 -1.33 -5.97 -12.12
C LEU A 155 -2.63 -6.11 -12.95
N ALA A 156 -2.95 -5.11 -13.77
CA ALA A 156 -4.12 -5.14 -14.65
C ALA A 156 -4.07 -6.27 -15.67
N LEU A 157 -2.88 -6.63 -16.16
CA LEU A 157 -2.72 -7.70 -17.14
C LEU A 157 -2.93 -9.11 -16.55
N ALA A 158 -2.50 -9.35 -15.30
CA ALA A 158 -2.59 -10.66 -14.65
C ALA A 158 -2.89 -10.50 -13.15
N PRO A 159 -4.16 -10.28 -12.78
CA PRO A 159 -4.55 -10.03 -11.39
C PRO A 159 -4.69 -11.30 -10.55
N PHE A 160 -5.02 -12.45 -11.16
CA PHE A 160 -5.32 -13.67 -10.41
C PHE A 160 -4.03 -14.38 -9.96
N GLY A 161 -4.03 -14.88 -8.71
CA GLY A 161 -2.84 -15.37 -8.02
C GLY A 161 -2.11 -14.29 -7.20
N LYS A 162 -2.73 -13.12 -7.01
CA LYS A 162 -2.18 -12.00 -6.25
C LYS A 162 -3.10 -11.59 -5.10
N GLU A 163 -2.49 -11.05 -4.04
CA GLU A 163 -3.19 -10.54 -2.87
C GLU A 163 -2.82 -9.08 -2.61
N ILE A 164 -3.84 -8.29 -2.25
CA ILE A 164 -3.65 -6.90 -1.83
C ILE A 164 -3.40 -6.91 -0.33
N VAL A 165 -2.25 -6.42 0.08
CA VAL A 165 -1.89 -6.20 1.48
C VAL A 165 -1.89 -4.70 1.74
N ASN A 166 -2.78 -4.27 2.63
CA ASN A 166 -2.77 -2.91 3.13
C ASN A 166 -1.74 -2.81 4.25
N ASN A 167 -0.91 -1.80 4.21
CA ASN A 167 -0.14 -1.43 5.39
C ASN A 167 -1.12 -0.73 6.33
N ASP A 168 -1.77 -1.54 7.15
CA ASP A 168 -2.54 -1.03 8.27
C ASP A 168 -1.59 -0.23 9.17
N PHE A 169 -2.08 0.90 9.59
CA PHE A 169 -1.45 1.98 10.35
C PHE A 169 -0.96 1.53 11.72
#